data_0d7ec89b8d55e7ec2f356caa84521ff5
#
_entry.id   0d7ec89b8d55e7ec2f356caa84521ff5
#
_cell.length_a   1.000
_cell.length_b   1.000
_cell.length_c   1.000
_cell.angle_alpha   90.00
_cell.angle_beta   90.00
_cell.angle_gamma   90.00
#
_symmetry.space_group_name_H-M   'P 1'
#
loop_
_entity.id
_entity.type
_entity.pdbx_description
1 polymer ?
#
loop_
_entity_poly.entity_id
_entity_poly.type
_entity_poly.pdbx_seq_one_letter_code
_entity_poly.pdbx_strand_id
1 'polypeptide(L)'
;MAVLNKGLAIPRLKPEQAGMLKTEIADINVFNNDPWEAMLIYSQVIEDNKKNDLGDEVKLKKAKLGYYMGNFSWAKAQLDVLKASTSKLTANDAMELSLMIGNNLNLDTTAIPLTMFARADLLFFQSKNQQAMVVLDSLGTLFPYNPLVDDILFRKAKIEIQNNNDTLAARYLEQIIDNFGYDLLGDDALFMLAELYNFKLNKKEEAKALYLDMLTRHPGSIFTEESRGKYRELRNLYPDKKTEKESKETIFMESPETNEF
;
A
#
# COMPACT_ATOMS: atom_id res chain seq x y z
N MET A 1 -23.16 -11.57 -7.29
CA MET A 1 -24.26 -10.87 -8.01
C MET A 1 -25.65 -11.19 -7.44
N ALA A 2 -26.18 -12.42 -7.49
CA ALA A 2 -27.56 -12.72 -7.07
C ALA A 2 -27.87 -12.33 -5.60
N VAL A 3 -26.94 -12.53 -4.66
CA VAL A 3 -27.10 -12.16 -3.25
C VAL A 3 -27.12 -10.63 -3.07
N LEU A 4 -26.24 -9.93 -3.75
CA LEU A 4 -26.16 -8.46 -3.70
C LEU A 4 -27.43 -7.81 -4.27
N ASN A 5 -27.96 -8.34 -5.37
CA ASN A 5 -29.23 -7.87 -5.95
C ASN A 5 -30.42 -8.11 -5.01
N LYS A 6 -30.45 -9.24 -4.28
CA LYS A 6 -31.44 -9.46 -3.22
C LYS A 6 -31.28 -8.45 -2.08
N GLY A 7 -30.04 -8.12 -1.71
CA GLY A 7 -29.75 -7.08 -0.73
C GLY A 7 -30.31 -5.71 -1.13
N LEU A 8 -30.15 -5.32 -2.40
CA LEU A 8 -30.67 -4.07 -2.92
C LEU A 8 -32.21 -4.01 -2.95
N ALA A 9 -32.89 -5.16 -2.97
CA ALA A 9 -34.36 -5.23 -2.95
C ALA A 9 -34.96 -5.12 -1.53
N ILE A 10 -34.15 -4.97 -0.49
CA ILE A 10 -34.63 -4.82 0.90
C ILE A 10 -35.32 -3.45 1.03
N PRO A 11 -36.59 -3.41 1.52
CA PRO A 11 -37.31 -2.15 1.68
C PRO A 11 -36.61 -1.22 2.70
N ARG A 12 -36.59 0.09 2.40
CA ARG A 12 -36.03 1.15 3.26
C ARG A 12 -34.52 1.03 3.50
N LEU A 13 -33.78 0.47 2.56
CA LEU A 13 -32.32 0.48 2.61
C LEU A 13 -31.83 1.94 2.60
N LYS A 14 -30.90 2.26 3.49
CA LYS A 14 -30.28 3.61 3.52
C LYS A 14 -29.43 3.82 2.26
N PRO A 15 -29.34 5.07 1.73
CA PRO A 15 -28.53 5.36 0.53
C PRO A 15 -27.08 4.84 0.63
N GLU A 16 -26.45 4.99 1.78
CA GLU A 16 -25.08 4.50 2.03
C GLU A 16 -25.00 2.96 1.95
N GLN A 17 -25.95 2.25 2.54
CA GLN A 17 -26.00 0.77 2.48
C GLN A 17 -26.24 0.28 1.05
N ALA A 18 -27.15 0.95 0.32
CA ALA A 18 -27.36 0.68 -1.09
C ALA A 18 -26.10 0.99 -1.92
N GLY A 19 -25.40 2.08 -1.59
CA GLY A 19 -24.13 2.47 -2.19
C GLY A 19 -23.06 1.40 -1.99
N MET A 20 -22.86 0.88 -0.79
CA MET A 20 -21.92 -0.22 -0.50
C MET A 20 -22.22 -1.46 -1.37
N LEU A 21 -23.48 -1.91 -1.42
CA LEU A 21 -23.86 -3.06 -2.24
C LEU A 21 -23.63 -2.81 -3.75
N LYS A 22 -23.95 -1.61 -4.24
CA LYS A 22 -23.69 -1.23 -5.62
C LYS A 22 -22.18 -1.19 -5.92
N THR A 23 -21.36 -0.72 -4.97
CA THR A 23 -19.90 -0.70 -5.11
C THR A 23 -19.35 -2.11 -5.27
N GLU A 24 -19.79 -3.06 -4.45
CA GLU A 24 -19.42 -4.48 -4.60
C GLU A 24 -19.83 -5.05 -5.96
N ILE A 25 -21.02 -4.68 -6.46
CA ILE A 25 -21.46 -5.08 -7.81
C ILE A 25 -20.53 -4.50 -8.88
N ALA A 26 -20.12 -3.25 -8.74
CA ALA A 26 -19.19 -2.62 -9.67
C ALA A 26 -17.79 -3.29 -9.61
N ASP A 27 -17.28 -3.59 -8.42
CA ASP A 27 -16.01 -4.31 -8.25
C ASP A 27 -16.06 -5.70 -8.93
N ILE A 28 -17.19 -6.42 -8.81
CA ILE A 28 -17.40 -7.69 -9.51
C ILE A 28 -17.40 -7.49 -11.05
N ASN A 29 -17.96 -6.41 -11.56
CA ASN A 29 -17.92 -6.12 -13.00
C ASN A 29 -16.48 -5.82 -13.47
N VAL A 30 -15.67 -5.09 -12.70
CA VAL A 30 -14.23 -4.92 -12.99
C VAL A 30 -13.53 -6.28 -12.99
N PHE A 31 -13.81 -7.12 -12.00
CA PHE A 31 -13.24 -8.47 -11.90
C PHE A 31 -13.61 -9.32 -13.13
N ASN A 32 -14.84 -9.21 -13.63
CA ASN A 32 -15.34 -9.92 -14.80
C ASN A 32 -14.96 -9.28 -16.14
N ASN A 33 -14.12 -8.23 -16.12
CA ASN A 33 -13.69 -7.51 -17.32
C ASN A 33 -14.82 -6.77 -18.03
N ASP A 34 -15.78 -6.25 -17.27
CA ASP A 34 -16.83 -5.34 -17.75
C ASP A 34 -16.65 -3.93 -17.13
N PRO A 35 -15.63 -3.17 -17.59
CA PRO A 35 -15.27 -1.89 -17.00
C PRO A 35 -16.32 -0.79 -17.24
N TRP A 36 -17.11 -0.88 -18.32
CA TRP A 36 -18.09 0.14 -18.65
C TRP A 36 -19.29 0.10 -17.71
N GLU A 37 -19.80 -1.11 -17.41
CA GLU A 37 -20.86 -1.28 -16.41
C GLU A 37 -20.39 -0.87 -15.02
N ALA A 38 -19.17 -1.25 -14.64
CA ALA A 38 -18.58 -0.80 -13.39
C ALA A 38 -18.49 0.74 -13.30
N MET A 39 -18.06 1.41 -14.37
CA MET A 39 -17.94 2.86 -14.44
C MET A 39 -19.31 3.56 -14.25
N LEU A 40 -20.37 2.98 -14.82
CA LEU A 40 -21.73 3.48 -14.70
C LEU A 40 -22.23 3.35 -13.25
N ILE A 41 -22.04 2.17 -12.64
CA ILE A 41 -22.48 1.90 -11.27
C ILE A 41 -21.72 2.78 -10.27
N TYR A 42 -20.38 2.90 -10.38
CA TYR A 42 -19.61 3.83 -9.54
C TYR A 42 -20.15 5.27 -9.67
N SER A 43 -20.50 5.71 -10.89
CA SER A 43 -21.05 7.06 -11.10
C SER A 43 -22.38 7.27 -10.36
N GLN A 44 -23.25 6.26 -10.35
CA GLN A 44 -24.51 6.30 -9.58
C GLN A 44 -24.26 6.37 -8.07
N VAL A 45 -23.32 5.55 -7.56
CA VAL A 45 -22.97 5.56 -6.12
C VAL A 45 -22.41 6.92 -5.70
N ILE A 46 -21.53 7.51 -6.51
CA ILE A 46 -20.96 8.84 -6.25
C ILE A 46 -22.05 9.91 -6.20
N GLU A 47 -23.01 9.86 -7.12
CA GLU A 47 -24.13 10.83 -7.19
C GLU A 47 -25.00 10.74 -5.93
N ASP A 48 -25.33 9.50 -5.50
CA ASP A 48 -26.16 9.22 -4.33
C ASP A 48 -25.43 9.53 -3.00
N ASN A 49 -24.07 9.57 -3.00
CA ASN A 49 -23.22 9.67 -1.81
C ASN A 49 -22.22 10.84 -1.84
N LYS A 50 -22.56 11.96 -2.47
CA LYS A 50 -21.65 13.11 -2.69
C LYS A 50 -21.01 13.69 -1.43
N LYS A 51 -21.61 13.50 -0.26
CA LYS A 51 -21.27 14.21 0.98
C LYS A 51 -20.77 13.30 2.08
N ASN A 52 -20.47 12.04 1.79
CA ASN A 52 -19.96 11.07 2.77
C ASN A 52 -18.69 10.38 2.28
N ASP A 53 -18.00 9.68 3.18
CA ASP A 53 -16.72 9.04 2.90
C ASP A 53 -16.83 7.95 1.82
N LEU A 54 -17.97 7.25 1.74
CA LEU A 54 -18.23 6.27 0.69
C LEU A 54 -18.14 6.90 -0.71
N GLY A 55 -18.66 8.13 -0.87
CA GLY A 55 -18.56 8.84 -2.14
C GLY A 55 -17.11 9.08 -2.57
N ASP A 56 -16.23 9.43 -1.65
CA ASP A 56 -14.80 9.66 -1.93
C ASP A 56 -14.07 8.35 -2.20
N GLU A 57 -14.34 7.28 -1.44
CA GLU A 57 -13.81 5.95 -1.72
C GLU A 57 -14.19 5.45 -3.12
N VAL A 58 -15.44 5.64 -3.53
CA VAL A 58 -15.92 5.20 -4.84
C VAL A 58 -15.38 6.09 -5.97
N LYS A 59 -15.13 7.39 -5.73
CA LYS A 59 -14.38 8.24 -6.67
C LYS A 59 -12.98 7.71 -6.90
N LEU A 60 -12.28 7.27 -5.83
CA LEU A 60 -10.96 6.65 -5.95
C LEU A 60 -11.02 5.35 -6.77
N LYS A 61 -11.98 4.47 -6.48
CA LYS A 61 -12.19 3.23 -7.27
C LYS A 61 -12.47 3.54 -8.74
N LYS A 62 -13.30 4.54 -9.03
CA LYS A 62 -13.61 4.99 -10.40
C LYS A 62 -12.37 5.55 -11.11
N ALA A 63 -11.53 6.32 -10.41
CA ALA A 63 -10.27 6.83 -10.96
C ALA A 63 -9.27 5.69 -11.22
N LYS A 64 -9.14 4.73 -10.30
CA LYS A 64 -8.35 3.49 -10.50
C LYS A 64 -8.84 2.69 -11.73
N LEU A 65 -10.15 2.59 -11.94
CA LEU A 65 -10.69 1.95 -13.13
C LEU A 65 -10.30 2.69 -14.41
N GLY A 66 -10.37 4.02 -14.42
CA GLY A 66 -9.89 4.84 -15.54
C GLY A 66 -8.41 4.62 -15.85
N TYR A 67 -7.59 4.49 -14.82
CA TYR A 67 -6.18 4.12 -14.93
C TYR A 67 -6.01 2.73 -15.55
N TYR A 68 -6.75 1.71 -15.11
CA TYR A 68 -6.73 0.36 -15.71
C TYR A 68 -7.11 0.35 -17.19
N MET A 69 -8.00 1.25 -17.59
CA MET A 69 -8.43 1.43 -18.99
C MET A 69 -7.44 2.24 -19.85
N GLY A 70 -6.33 2.70 -19.28
CA GLY A 70 -5.34 3.55 -19.98
C GLY A 70 -5.73 5.02 -20.11
N ASN A 71 -6.81 5.47 -19.48
CA ASN A 71 -7.27 6.86 -19.48
C ASN A 71 -6.48 7.70 -18.45
N PHE A 72 -5.14 7.69 -18.55
CA PHE A 72 -4.23 8.21 -17.52
C PHE A 72 -4.45 9.67 -17.17
N SER A 73 -4.57 10.55 -18.18
CA SER A 73 -4.79 11.98 -17.94
C SER A 73 -6.11 12.25 -17.22
N TRP A 74 -7.16 11.52 -17.59
CA TRP A 74 -8.45 11.62 -16.91
C TRP A 74 -8.36 11.07 -15.47
N ALA A 75 -7.76 9.90 -15.30
CA ALA A 75 -7.58 9.29 -13.97
C ALA A 75 -6.81 10.23 -13.05
N LYS A 76 -5.67 10.78 -13.51
CA LYS A 76 -4.87 11.74 -12.76
C LYS A 76 -5.70 12.96 -12.34
N ALA A 77 -6.48 13.55 -13.24
CA ALA A 77 -7.33 14.70 -12.92
C ALA A 77 -8.36 14.38 -11.83
N GLN A 78 -8.94 13.17 -11.83
CA GLN A 78 -9.86 12.73 -10.76
C GLN A 78 -9.12 12.53 -9.43
N LEU A 79 -7.94 11.93 -9.44
CA LEU A 79 -7.10 11.70 -8.27
C LEU A 79 -6.62 13.01 -7.65
N ASP A 80 -6.26 14.00 -8.45
CA ASP A 80 -5.82 15.32 -7.98
C ASP A 80 -6.89 16.03 -7.13
N VAL A 81 -8.17 15.83 -7.44
CA VAL A 81 -9.28 16.34 -6.63
C VAL A 81 -9.39 15.61 -5.29
N LEU A 82 -9.08 14.31 -5.26
CA LEU A 82 -9.20 13.48 -4.05
C LEU A 82 -8.07 13.69 -3.03
N LYS A 83 -6.98 14.34 -3.39
CA LYS A 83 -5.89 14.70 -2.45
C LYS A 83 -6.36 15.55 -1.27
N ALA A 84 -7.49 16.24 -1.40
CA ALA A 84 -8.14 17.03 -0.35
C ALA A 84 -9.27 16.28 0.36
N SER A 85 -9.39 14.95 0.19
CA SER A 85 -10.41 14.12 0.85
C SER A 85 -10.25 14.18 2.38
N THR A 86 -11.37 14.05 3.10
CA THR A 86 -11.41 13.98 4.56
C THR A 86 -10.78 12.69 5.10
N SER A 87 -10.86 11.61 4.37
CA SER A 87 -10.16 10.35 4.68
C SER A 87 -8.68 10.47 4.32
N LYS A 88 -7.80 10.40 5.33
CA LYS A 88 -6.34 10.42 5.12
C LYS A 88 -5.88 9.28 4.21
N LEU A 89 -6.45 8.08 4.38
CA LEU A 89 -6.10 6.92 3.57
C LEU A 89 -6.49 7.13 2.09
N THR A 90 -7.72 7.60 1.83
CA THR A 90 -8.17 7.91 0.46
C THR A 90 -7.33 9.01 -0.19
N ALA A 91 -6.96 10.04 0.58
CA ALA A 91 -6.11 11.12 0.11
C ALA A 91 -4.68 10.64 -0.21
N ASN A 92 -4.11 9.78 0.63
CA ASN A 92 -2.78 9.18 0.42
C ASN A 92 -2.77 8.31 -0.84
N ASP A 93 -3.69 7.33 -0.95
CA ASP A 93 -3.83 6.47 -2.13
C ASP A 93 -4.02 7.28 -3.43
N ALA A 94 -4.80 8.36 -3.37
CA ALA A 94 -5.02 9.23 -4.52
C ALA A 94 -3.74 10.00 -4.90
N MET A 95 -2.98 10.46 -3.91
CA MET A 95 -1.73 11.18 -4.13
C MET A 95 -0.67 10.25 -4.74
N GLU A 96 -0.48 9.06 -4.19
CA GLU A 96 0.47 8.06 -4.69
C GLU A 96 0.20 7.71 -6.16
N LEU A 97 -1.03 7.30 -6.47
CA LEU A 97 -1.39 6.94 -7.84
C LEU A 97 -1.31 8.14 -8.80
N SER A 98 -1.70 9.35 -8.37
CA SER A 98 -1.57 10.55 -9.18
C SER A 98 -0.11 10.91 -9.48
N LEU A 99 0.79 10.78 -8.49
CA LEU A 99 2.22 11.02 -8.66
C LEU A 99 2.87 9.98 -9.58
N MET A 100 2.57 8.70 -9.36
CA MET A 100 3.05 7.60 -10.19
C MET A 100 2.63 7.82 -11.66
N ILE A 101 1.36 8.13 -11.93
CA ILE A 101 0.88 8.44 -13.28
C ILE A 101 1.62 9.67 -13.83
N GLY A 102 1.72 10.76 -13.05
CA GLY A 102 2.34 12.01 -13.49
C GLY A 102 3.81 11.84 -13.85
N ASN A 103 4.58 11.15 -13.04
CA ASN A 103 5.99 10.89 -13.27
C ASN A 103 6.24 10.07 -14.55
N ASN A 104 5.34 9.14 -14.85
CA ASN A 104 5.49 8.25 -15.99
C ASN A 104 4.88 8.78 -17.29
N LEU A 105 3.87 9.66 -17.25
CA LEU A 105 3.33 10.30 -18.45
C LEU A 105 4.27 11.36 -19.05
N ASN A 106 5.03 12.06 -18.21
CA ASN A 106 5.87 13.17 -18.65
C ASN A 106 7.20 12.71 -19.29
N LEU A 107 7.62 11.48 -19.03
CA LEU A 107 8.92 10.94 -19.44
C LEU A 107 8.84 10.07 -20.71
N ASP A 108 7.69 9.54 -21.03
CA ASP A 108 7.49 8.64 -22.18
C ASP A 108 6.33 9.12 -23.05
N THR A 109 6.64 9.44 -24.31
CA THR A 109 5.65 9.86 -25.31
C THR A 109 4.68 8.73 -25.69
N THR A 110 5.05 7.47 -25.41
CA THR A 110 4.27 6.29 -25.80
C THR A 110 3.40 5.74 -24.67
N ALA A 111 3.71 6.08 -23.41
CA ALA A 111 3.08 5.54 -22.20
C ALA A 111 3.01 3.98 -22.16
N ILE A 112 3.87 3.29 -22.92
CA ILE A 112 3.87 1.82 -22.99
C ILE A 112 4.18 1.20 -21.63
N PRO A 113 5.26 1.61 -20.89
CA PRO A 113 5.54 1.06 -19.57
C PRO A 113 4.38 1.24 -18.59
N LEU A 114 3.79 2.43 -18.55
CA LEU A 114 2.64 2.73 -17.69
C LEU A 114 1.41 1.88 -18.07
N THR A 115 1.17 1.65 -19.36
CA THR A 115 0.08 0.79 -19.83
C THR A 115 0.29 -0.67 -19.43
N MET A 116 1.53 -1.17 -19.52
CA MET A 116 1.87 -2.52 -19.06
C MET A 116 1.68 -2.64 -17.55
N PHE A 117 2.11 -1.64 -16.79
CA PHE A 117 1.95 -1.64 -15.35
C PHE A 117 0.47 -1.58 -14.93
N ALA A 118 -0.33 -0.71 -15.55
CA ALA A 118 -1.78 -0.63 -15.32
C ALA A 118 -2.49 -1.97 -15.64
N ARG A 119 -2.03 -2.69 -16.69
CA ARG A 119 -2.52 -4.03 -17.00
C ARG A 119 -2.16 -5.04 -15.91
N ALA A 120 -0.93 -4.99 -15.38
CA ALA A 120 -0.51 -5.86 -14.28
C ALA A 120 -1.35 -5.59 -13.02
N ASP A 121 -1.62 -4.33 -12.71
CA ASP A 121 -2.47 -3.92 -11.61
C ASP A 121 -3.91 -4.42 -11.74
N LEU A 122 -4.48 -4.34 -12.93
CA LEU A 122 -5.81 -4.91 -13.19
C LEU A 122 -5.82 -6.43 -13.02
N LEU A 123 -4.79 -7.12 -13.53
CA LEU A 123 -4.67 -8.57 -13.37
C LEU A 123 -4.52 -8.96 -11.88
N PHE A 124 -3.77 -8.18 -11.11
CA PHE A 124 -3.65 -8.36 -9.67
C PHE A 124 -4.99 -8.14 -8.95
N PHE A 125 -5.72 -7.08 -9.29
CA PHE A 125 -7.08 -6.85 -8.79
C PHE A 125 -8.01 -8.03 -9.10
N GLN A 126 -7.88 -8.63 -10.29
CA GLN A 126 -8.63 -9.81 -10.71
C GLN A 126 -8.11 -11.12 -10.11
N SER A 127 -7.18 -11.08 -9.17
CA SER A 127 -6.53 -12.27 -8.57
C SER A 127 -5.85 -13.20 -9.59
N LYS A 128 -5.47 -12.66 -10.75
CA LYS A 128 -4.70 -13.35 -11.81
C LYS A 128 -3.20 -13.17 -11.59
N ASN A 129 -2.73 -13.52 -10.37
CA ASN A 129 -1.39 -13.22 -9.87
C ASN A 129 -0.28 -13.69 -10.81
N GLN A 130 -0.37 -14.91 -11.34
CA GLN A 130 0.64 -15.44 -12.26
C GLN A 130 0.74 -14.61 -13.55
N GLN A 131 -0.39 -14.18 -14.10
CA GLN A 131 -0.40 -13.34 -15.30
C GLN A 131 0.15 -11.94 -15.00
N ALA A 132 -0.19 -11.38 -13.84
CA ALA A 132 0.37 -10.09 -13.39
C ALA A 132 1.90 -10.16 -13.28
N MET A 133 2.45 -11.22 -12.65
CA MET A 133 3.90 -11.43 -12.56
C MET A 133 4.58 -11.47 -13.92
N VAL A 134 4.03 -12.22 -14.90
CA VAL A 134 4.58 -12.29 -16.27
C VAL A 134 4.63 -10.90 -16.92
N VAL A 135 3.61 -10.07 -16.74
CA VAL A 135 3.60 -8.70 -17.28
C VAL A 135 4.64 -7.83 -16.58
N LEU A 136 4.78 -7.92 -15.25
CA LEU A 136 5.77 -7.17 -14.46
C LEU A 136 7.21 -7.58 -14.82
N ASP A 137 7.46 -8.87 -15.01
CA ASP A 137 8.77 -9.38 -15.45
C ASP A 137 9.13 -8.89 -16.85
N SER A 138 8.16 -8.92 -17.76
CA SER A 138 8.33 -8.39 -19.12
C SER A 138 8.63 -6.89 -19.10
N LEU A 139 7.91 -6.13 -18.27
CA LEU A 139 8.10 -4.70 -18.10
C LEU A 139 9.52 -4.40 -17.59
N GLY A 140 9.97 -5.06 -16.53
CA GLY A 140 11.32 -4.87 -15.98
C GLY A 140 12.44 -5.26 -16.96
N THR A 141 12.18 -6.27 -17.82
CA THR A 141 13.15 -6.71 -18.83
C THR A 141 13.22 -5.74 -20.02
N LEU A 142 12.07 -5.28 -20.52
CA LEU A 142 12.00 -4.40 -21.69
C LEU A 142 12.40 -2.96 -21.37
N PHE A 143 12.17 -2.52 -20.13
CA PHE A 143 12.38 -1.14 -19.68
C PHE A 143 13.14 -1.08 -18.33
N PRO A 144 14.40 -1.56 -18.26
CA PRO A 144 15.15 -1.74 -17.01
C PRO A 144 15.47 -0.43 -16.28
N TYR A 145 15.42 0.69 -16.96
CA TYR A 145 15.69 2.03 -16.40
C TYR A 145 14.43 2.90 -16.30
N ASN A 146 13.26 2.28 -16.35
CA ASN A 146 12.00 3.01 -16.21
C ASN A 146 11.78 3.41 -14.74
N PRO A 147 11.20 4.59 -14.46
CA PRO A 147 10.87 5.04 -13.10
C PRO A 147 9.94 4.12 -12.30
N LEU A 148 9.26 3.16 -12.93
CA LEU A 148 8.37 2.19 -12.27
C LEU A 148 9.10 1.02 -11.58
N VAL A 149 10.43 1.04 -11.43
CA VAL A 149 11.16 -0.12 -10.87
C VAL A 149 10.73 -0.43 -9.44
N ASP A 150 10.59 0.57 -8.59
CA ASP A 150 10.10 0.43 -7.21
C ASP A 150 8.61 0.03 -7.16
N ASP A 151 7.76 0.62 -8.01
CA ASP A 151 6.36 0.22 -8.19
C ASP A 151 6.23 -1.27 -8.59
N ILE A 152 7.08 -1.73 -9.53
CA ILE A 152 7.14 -3.14 -9.96
C ILE A 152 7.50 -4.04 -8.78
N LEU A 153 8.55 -3.70 -8.03
CA LEU A 153 9.00 -4.48 -6.87
C LEU A 153 7.90 -4.53 -5.81
N PHE A 154 7.25 -3.40 -5.53
CA PHE A 154 6.17 -3.31 -4.56
C PHE A 154 4.96 -4.15 -4.98
N ARG A 155 4.58 -4.11 -6.26
CA ARG A 155 3.50 -4.94 -6.79
C ARG A 155 3.84 -6.44 -6.72
N LYS A 156 5.07 -6.83 -7.04
CA LYS A 156 5.55 -8.20 -6.89
C LYS A 156 5.50 -8.65 -5.44
N ALA A 157 5.93 -7.81 -4.49
CA ALA A 157 5.81 -8.11 -3.06
C ALA A 157 4.35 -8.38 -2.65
N LYS A 158 3.41 -7.53 -3.05
CA LYS A 158 1.97 -7.71 -2.77
C LYS A 158 1.42 -9.01 -3.39
N ILE A 159 1.85 -9.37 -4.59
CA ILE A 159 1.46 -10.63 -5.24
C ILE A 159 1.98 -11.83 -4.43
N GLU A 160 3.24 -11.79 -4.00
CA GLU A 160 3.83 -12.90 -3.24
C GLU A 160 3.22 -13.05 -1.86
N ILE A 161 2.81 -11.95 -1.21
CA ILE A 161 2.00 -12.01 0.03
C ILE A 161 0.68 -12.74 -0.21
N GLN A 162 -0.03 -12.43 -1.28
CA GLN A 162 -1.28 -13.13 -1.62
C GLN A 162 -1.05 -14.62 -1.94
N ASN A 163 0.12 -14.96 -2.48
CA ASN A 163 0.53 -16.34 -2.75
C ASN A 163 1.06 -17.07 -1.51
N ASN A 164 1.13 -16.42 -0.34
CA ASN A 164 1.75 -16.89 0.90
C ASN A 164 3.26 -17.18 0.78
N ASN A 165 3.96 -16.51 -0.14
CA ASN A 165 5.40 -16.58 -0.33
C ASN A 165 6.08 -15.43 0.44
N ASP A 166 5.83 -15.34 1.76
CA ASP A 166 6.24 -14.21 2.60
C ASP A 166 7.76 -13.93 2.55
N THR A 167 8.58 -14.97 2.40
CA THR A 167 10.05 -14.81 2.28
C THR A 167 10.46 -14.10 0.99
N LEU A 168 9.80 -14.40 -0.12
CA LEU A 168 10.09 -13.74 -1.41
C LEU A 168 9.54 -12.32 -1.43
N ALA A 169 8.36 -12.11 -0.84
CA ALA A 169 7.80 -10.79 -0.64
C ALA A 169 8.75 -9.88 0.16
N ALA A 170 9.31 -10.39 1.27
CA ALA A 170 10.28 -9.67 2.08
C ALA A 170 11.51 -9.23 1.26
N ARG A 171 12.04 -10.09 0.39
CA ARG A 171 13.19 -9.74 -0.46
C ARG A 171 12.88 -8.59 -1.43
N TYR A 172 11.68 -8.54 -2.01
CA TYR A 172 11.28 -7.41 -2.87
C TYR A 172 11.18 -6.11 -2.07
N LEU A 173 10.61 -6.17 -0.85
CA LEU A 173 10.52 -5.00 0.02
C LEU A 173 11.89 -4.52 0.51
N GLU A 174 12.81 -5.44 0.85
CA GLU A 174 14.21 -5.12 1.18
C GLU A 174 14.89 -4.37 0.03
N GLN A 175 14.70 -4.82 -1.22
CA GLN A 175 15.26 -4.13 -2.39
C GLN A 175 14.72 -2.70 -2.55
N ILE A 176 13.45 -2.45 -2.22
CA ILE A 176 12.89 -1.09 -2.24
C ILE A 176 13.55 -0.24 -1.15
N ILE A 177 13.65 -0.75 0.08
CA ILE A 177 14.22 -0.03 1.22
C ILE A 177 15.69 0.34 0.96
N ASP A 178 16.45 -0.58 0.36
CA ASP A 178 17.88 -0.40 0.10
C ASP A 178 18.15 0.59 -1.03
N ASN A 179 17.34 0.59 -2.10
CA ASN A 179 17.62 1.37 -3.31
C ASN A 179 16.70 2.58 -3.48
N PHE A 180 15.50 2.56 -2.91
CA PHE A 180 14.42 3.55 -3.09
C PHE A 180 13.79 3.98 -1.77
N GLY A 181 14.47 3.78 -0.64
CA GLY A 181 13.92 3.93 0.70
C GLY A 181 13.46 5.34 1.08
N TYR A 182 13.82 6.37 0.30
CA TYR A 182 13.36 7.76 0.46
C TYR A 182 12.38 8.19 -0.65
N ASP A 183 12.07 7.31 -1.58
CA ASP A 183 11.09 7.56 -2.63
C ASP A 183 9.67 7.34 -2.10
N LEU A 184 8.67 7.54 -2.95
CA LEU A 184 7.26 7.56 -2.58
C LEU A 184 6.78 6.30 -1.85
N LEU A 185 7.31 5.13 -2.20
CA LEU A 185 6.93 3.83 -1.61
C LEU A 185 7.85 3.37 -0.48
N GLY A 186 8.80 4.20 -0.05
CA GLY A 186 9.81 3.82 0.94
C GLY A 186 9.20 3.50 2.31
N ASP A 187 8.27 4.31 2.78
CA ASP A 187 7.59 4.11 4.06
C ASP A 187 6.57 2.95 4.00
N ASP A 188 5.84 2.82 2.89
CA ASP A 188 4.96 1.67 2.63
C ASP A 188 5.73 0.35 2.66
N ALA A 189 6.88 0.28 1.96
CA ALA A 189 7.72 -0.90 1.91
C ALA A 189 8.31 -1.23 3.28
N LEU A 190 8.77 -0.22 4.01
CA LEU A 190 9.32 -0.37 5.36
C LEU A 190 8.28 -0.90 6.35
N PHE A 191 7.07 -0.33 6.34
CA PHE A 191 5.98 -0.77 7.20
C PHE A 191 5.54 -2.19 6.85
N MET A 192 5.34 -2.48 5.56
CA MET A 192 4.93 -3.81 5.11
C MET A 192 5.97 -4.90 5.44
N LEU A 193 7.26 -4.59 5.33
CA LEU A 193 8.32 -5.53 5.73
C LEU A 193 8.31 -5.77 7.24
N ALA A 194 8.13 -4.72 8.04
CA ALA A 194 8.01 -4.84 9.49
C ALA A 194 6.83 -5.75 9.89
N GLU A 195 5.67 -5.60 9.22
CA GLU A 195 4.50 -6.45 9.44
C GLU A 195 4.77 -7.91 9.06
N LEU A 196 5.42 -8.18 7.91
CA LEU A 196 5.79 -9.54 7.51
C LEU A 196 6.73 -10.17 8.52
N TYR A 197 7.75 -9.45 8.97
CA TYR A 197 8.70 -9.94 9.97
C TYR A 197 8.02 -10.20 11.31
N ASN A 198 7.12 -9.31 11.72
CA ASN A 198 6.42 -9.43 12.99
C ASN A 198 5.42 -10.60 13.00
N PHE A 199 4.58 -10.75 11.97
CA PHE A 199 3.42 -11.64 12.03
C PHE A 199 3.55 -12.92 11.20
N LYS A 200 4.41 -12.95 10.19
CA LYS A 200 4.53 -14.08 9.27
C LYS A 200 5.85 -14.83 9.39
N LEU A 201 6.96 -14.11 9.45
CA LEU A 201 8.30 -14.70 9.43
C LEU A 201 8.90 -14.91 10.83
N ASN A 202 8.21 -14.50 11.89
CA ASN A 202 8.64 -14.60 13.28
C ASN A 202 10.03 -13.98 13.56
N LYS A 203 10.37 -12.91 12.86
CA LYS A 203 11.61 -12.14 13.01
C LYS A 203 11.34 -10.89 13.86
N LYS A 204 11.06 -11.09 15.14
CA LYS A 204 10.58 -10.04 16.05
C LYS A 204 11.60 -8.93 16.32
N GLU A 205 12.88 -9.27 16.45
CA GLU A 205 13.94 -8.29 16.71
C GLU A 205 14.16 -7.40 15.46
N GLU A 206 14.16 -8.01 14.27
CA GLU A 206 14.26 -7.28 13.00
C GLU A 206 13.02 -6.40 12.77
N ALA A 207 11.82 -6.90 13.07
CA ALA A 207 10.60 -6.10 12.99
C ALA A 207 10.66 -4.89 13.92
N LYS A 208 11.15 -5.07 15.17
CA LYS A 208 11.35 -3.95 16.11
C LYS A 208 12.27 -2.88 15.52
N ALA A 209 13.37 -3.30 14.88
CA ALA A 209 14.31 -2.36 14.25
C ALA A 209 13.65 -1.58 13.10
N LEU A 210 12.85 -2.25 12.24
CA LEU A 210 12.14 -1.61 11.14
C LEU A 210 11.07 -0.62 11.64
N TYR A 211 10.31 -0.94 12.70
CA TYR A 211 9.39 0.03 13.30
C TYR A 211 10.10 1.25 13.89
N LEU A 212 11.30 1.08 14.48
CA LEU A 212 12.10 2.20 14.92
C LEU A 212 12.61 3.03 13.74
N ASP A 213 13.04 2.38 12.67
CA ASP A 213 13.50 3.01 11.44
C ASP A 213 12.39 3.87 10.79
N MET A 214 11.13 3.38 10.81
CA MET A 214 9.96 4.16 10.40
C MET A 214 9.86 5.49 11.17
N LEU A 215 10.03 5.47 12.48
CA LEU A 215 9.92 6.68 13.31
C LEU A 215 11.01 7.71 13.04
N THR A 216 12.17 7.25 12.59
CA THR A 216 13.36 8.09 12.36
C THR A 216 13.46 8.58 10.92
N ARG A 217 13.20 7.73 9.94
CA ARG A 217 13.34 8.06 8.51
C ARG A 217 12.07 8.68 7.93
N HIS A 218 10.89 8.27 8.40
CA HIS A 218 9.59 8.68 7.86
C HIS A 218 8.64 9.25 8.93
N PRO A 219 9.03 10.28 9.70
CA PRO A 219 8.23 10.80 10.83
C PRO A 219 6.88 11.39 10.40
N GLY A 220 6.70 11.72 9.12
CA GLY A 220 5.45 12.22 8.53
C GLY A 220 4.55 11.16 7.91
N SER A 221 4.96 9.89 7.91
CA SER A 221 4.18 8.78 7.34
C SER A 221 2.87 8.56 8.10
N ILE A 222 1.86 8.10 7.39
CA ILE A 222 0.57 7.67 7.98
C ILE A 222 0.75 6.49 8.93
N PHE A 223 1.83 5.70 8.78
CA PHE A 223 2.15 4.51 9.59
C PHE A 223 2.91 4.83 10.88
N THR A 224 3.31 6.09 11.12
CA THR A 224 4.16 6.49 12.25
C THR A 224 3.54 6.14 13.60
N GLU A 225 2.26 6.43 13.82
CA GLU A 225 1.61 6.15 15.11
C GLU A 225 1.47 4.65 15.37
N GLU A 226 1.10 3.89 14.36
CA GLU A 226 1.01 2.43 14.48
C GLU A 226 2.37 1.80 14.74
N SER A 227 3.40 2.21 14.00
CA SER A 227 4.78 1.77 14.20
C SER A 227 5.30 2.08 15.61
N ARG A 228 4.95 3.24 16.16
CA ARG A 228 5.31 3.62 17.54
C ARG A 228 4.69 2.67 18.56
N GLY A 229 3.43 2.30 18.38
CA GLY A 229 2.74 1.34 19.25
C GLY A 229 3.42 -0.03 19.21
N LYS A 230 3.65 -0.57 18.01
CA LYS A 230 4.29 -1.88 17.79
C LYS A 230 5.75 -1.91 18.26
N TYR A 231 6.50 -0.83 18.01
CA TYR A 231 7.87 -0.71 18.55
C TYR A 231 7.90 -0.80 20.08
N ARG A 232 7.00 -0.08 20.79
CA ARG A 232 6.93 -0.12 22.26
C ARG A 232 6.58 -1.51 22.77
N GLU A 233 5.64 -2.20 22.14
CA GLU A 233 5.27 -3.57 22.47
C GLU A 233 6.45 -4.51 22.32
N LEU A 234 7.11 -4.51 21.16
CA LEU A 234 8.25 -5.38 20.88
C LEU A 234 9.47 -5.05 21.75
N ARG A 235 9.72 -3.78 22.07
CA ARG A 235 10.80 -3.40 22.97
C ARG A 235 10.62 -3.95 24.38
N ASN A 236 9.38 -4.05 24.86
CA ASN A 236 9.10 -4.65 26.17
C ASN A 236 9.33 -6.18 26.17
N LEU A 237 9.02 -6.84 25.06
CA LEU A 237 9.20 -8.30 24.90
C LEU A 237 10.65 -8.69 24.53
N TYR A 238 11.31 -7.85 23.76
CA TYR A 238 12.67 -8.02 23.25
C TYR A 238 13.50 -6.77 23.59
N PRO A 239 13.92 -6.58 24.86
CA PRO A 239 14.70 -5.43 25.29
C PRO A 239 16.06 -5.40 24.58
N ASP A 240 16.54 -4.18 24.30
CA ASP A 240 17.85 -4.02 23.67
C ASP A 240 18.93 -4.62 24.57
N LYS A 241 19.85 -5.42 23.99
CA LYS A 241 20.98 -5.97 24.73
C LYS A 241 21.83 -4.78 25.20
N LYS A 242 21.99 -4.60 26.53
CA LYS A 242 22.92 -3.62 27.07
C LYS A 242 24.27 -3.83 26.41
N THR A 243 24.80 -2.79 25.80
CA THR A 243 26.16 -2.87 25.27
C THR A 243 27.13 -3.21 26.38
N GLU A 244 28.12 -4.08 26.15
CA GLU A 244 29.12 -4.51 27.16
C GLU A 244 29.84 -3.29 27.81
N LYS A 245 29.82 -2.12 27.20
CA LYS A 245 30.34 -0.88 27.78
C LYS A 245 29.46 -0.35 28.92
N GLU A 246 28.13 -0.35 28.79
CA GLU A 246 27.23 0.11 29.84
C GLU A 246 27.21 -0.85 31.04
N SER A 247 27.36 -2.17 30.79
CA SER A 247 27.48 -3.14 31.88
C SER A 247 28.81 -3.02 32.65
N LYS A 248 29.91 -2.58 32.03
CA LYS A 248 31.17 -2.31 32.69
C LYS A 248 31.16 -1.02 33.50
N GLU A 249 30.52 0.03 33.03
CA GLU A 249 30.35 1.30 33.78
C GLU A 249 29.45 1.12 35.03
N THR A 250 28.40 0.30 34.93
CA THR A 250 27.53 0.01 36.09
C THR A 250 28.25 -0.82 37.15
N ILE A 251 29.13 -1.77 36.75
CA ILE A 251 29.94 -2.56 37.68
C ILE A 251 31.03 -1.72 38.35
N PHE A 252 31.58 -0.70 37.68
CA PHE A 252 32.58 0.19 38.25
C PHE A 252 31.96 1.22 39.25
N MET A 253 30.70 1.54 39.16
CA MET A 253 30.00 2.44 40.10
C MET A 253 29.48 1.71 41.36
N GLU A 254 29.41 0.38 41.37
CA GLU A 254 28.94 -0.42 42.51
C GLU A 254 30.05 -1.02 43.36
N SER A 255 31.34 -0.75 43.11
CA SER A 255 32.42 -1.19 43.98
C SER A 255 32.48 -0.27 45.22
N PRO A 256 32.25 -0.77 46.44
CA PRO A 256 32.35 0.06 47.64
C PRO A 256 33.81 0.47 47.88
N GLU A 257 34.00 1.79 48.11
CA GLU A 257 35.26 2.27 48.66
C GLU A 257 35.51 1.57 50.00
N THR A 258 36.44 0.64 50.01
CA THR A 258 37.02 0.14 51.26
C THR A 258 37.90 1.23 51.83
N ASN A 259 37.34 1.99 52.78
CA ASN A 259 38.11 2.79 53.71
C ASN A 259 38.94 1.81 54.56
N GLU A 260 40.24 1.80 54.37
CA GLU A 260 41.19 1.37 55.40
C GLU A 260 41.96 2.55 55.93
N PHE A 261 41.99 2.60 57.26
CA PHE A 261 42.69 3.54 58.14
C PHE A 261 44.20 3.43 58.06
#